data_1dd8a2bcc307d15489270c27933d16d4
#
_entry.id   1dd8a2bcc307d15489270c27933d16d4
#
_cell.length_a   1.000
_cell.length_b   1.000
_cell.length_c   1.000
_cell.angle_alpha   90.00
_cell.angle_beta   90.00
_cell.angle_gamma   90.00
#
_symmetry.space_group_name_H-M   'P 1'
#
loop_
_entity.id
_entity.type
_entity.pdbx_description
1 polymer ?
#
loop_
_entity_poly.entity_id
_entity_poly.type
_entity_poly.pdbx_seq_one_letter_code
_entity_poly.pdbx_strand_id
1 'polypeptide(L)'
;MVLRLLPTLLALPLLAVWIAFVAGMPFVSWLNDVLLGGALRLASPIALVIFGAMFARVIQKTGISDSIIKKAAELSGDQPVSIAFLLTAATVFVFSGMSGLGPVIMIGSITLPLMTGVGIPPVDAAALFLLAICTGGMANIAGYGTYIGIFGSEAALHYYLPGVFIAALVTCIYIIKNISSGNGEKNTLPAAMKEILSGILSLPITLVKALAGIFTSAPEGLIRKQKELPGAALISPILPLAVIVILRLTNGFGLPLMGQIDPVAAALFGFVMASLYATMTVCPGKTINVLTGAFVEGIQDVAGVLFLFIGIGMLIAASIHPASIAILQPLIGSVLPSGQNGLLLFFAVFAPAALYRGPLNMYGMGAGIAAILTGLSFVPPLALCGMFIAVGYLQGLADPTNSHNTWISGYTGVDTDIILKRILPYAWVMCLLMLAYVWLTQ
;
A
#
# COMPACT_ATOMS: atom_id res chain seq x y z
N MET A 1 16.39 13.42 -12.19
CA MET A 1 15.40 13.10 -11.17
C MET A 1 15.31 14.25 -10.15
N VAL A 2 16.27 14.43 -9.24
CA VAL A 2 16.24 15.50 -8.22
C VAL A 2 16.05 16.89 -8.83
N LEU A 3 16.72 17.17 -9.94
CA LEU A 3 16.62 18.45 -10.67
C LEU A 3 15.40 18.53 -11.63
N ARG A 4 14.50 17.55 -11.60
CA ARG A 4 13.30 17.45 -12.50
C ARG A 4 13.59 17.46 -14.00
N LEU A 5 14.85 17.29 -14.41
CA LEU A 5 15.26 17.28 -15.82
C LEU A 5 14.82 16.03 -16.57
N LEU A 6 14.69 14.89 -15.84
CA LEU A 6 14.30 13.60 -16.42
C LEU A 6 13.25 12.90 -15.57
N PRO A 7 12.10 12.50 -16.14
CA PRO A 7 11.11 11.68 -15.43
C PRO A 7 11.72 10.32 -15.02
N THR A 8 11.33 9.81 -13.86
CA THR A 8 11.80 8.51 -13.33
C THR A 8 11.59 7.36 -14.32
N LEU A 9 10.49 7.39 -15.06
CA LEU A 9 10.12 6.42 -16.09
C LEU A 9 11.22 6.25 -17.16
N LEU A 10 11.85 7.34 -17.58
CA LEU A 10 12.92 7.33 -18.57
C LEU A 10 14.30 7.20 -17.92
N ALA A 11 14.46 7.74 -16.72
CA ALA A 11 15.75 7.75 -16.05
C ALA A 11 16.25 6.35 -15.70
N LEU A 12 15.36 5.42 -15.28
CA LEU A 12 15.78 4.07 -14.91
C LEU A 12 16.27 3.22 -16.11
N PRO A 13 15.54 3.15 -17.25
CA PRO A 13 16.06 2.49 -18.44
C PRO A 13 17.37 3.09 -18.96
N LEU A 14 17.45 4.43 -19.00
CA LEU A 14 18.67 5.11 -19.44
C LEU A 14 19.85 4.84 -18.52
N LEU A 15 19.62 4.81 -17.19
CA LEU A 15 20.64 4.47 -16.22
C LEU A 15 21.11 3.01 -16.39
N ALA A 16 20.20 2.08 -16.68
CA ALA A 16 20.54 0.69 -16.97
C ALA A 16 21.48 0.59 -18.18
N VAL A 17 21.17 1.27 -19.27
CA VAL A 17 22.03 1.32 -20.47
C VAL A 17 23.35 2.01 -20.16
N TRP A 18 23.35 3.08 -19.38
CA TRP A 18 24.55 3.79 -18.96
C TRP A 18 25.48 2.90 -18.13
N ILE A 19 24.92 2.16 -17.16
CA ILE A 19 25.71 1.18 -16.37
C ILE A 19 26.31 0.12 -17.28
N ALA A 20 25.55 -0.43 -18.23
CA ALA A 20 26.03 -1.42 -19.18
C ALA A 20 27.20 -0.88 -20.02
N PHE A 21 27.09 0.38 -20.46
CA PHE A 21 28.15 1.07 -21.22
C PHE A 21 29.43 1.26 -20.40
N VAL A 22 29.32 1.84 -19.20
CA VAL A 22 30.45 2.11 -18.31
C VAL A 22 31.12 0.82 -17.84
N ALA A 23 30.32 -0.25 -17.65
CA ALA A 23 30.84 -1.56 -17.28
C ALA A 23 31.54 -2.30 -18.44
N GLY A 24 31.54 -1.74 -19.65
CA GLY A 24 32.16 -2.38 -20.82
C GLY A 24 31.47 -3.68 -21.23
N MET A 25 30.18 -3.83 -21.00
CA MET A 25 29.44 -5.02 -21.42
C MET A 25 29.44 -5.16 -22.95
N PRO A 26 29.45 -6.40 -23.48
CA PRO A 26 29.25 -6.62 -24.92
C PRO A 26 27.88 -6.09 -25.37
N PHE A 27 27.82 -5.52 -26.58
CA PHE A 27 26.56 -4.97 -27.11
C PHE A 27 25.41 -6.01 -27.20
N VAL A 28 25.73 -7.28 -27.44
CA VAL A 28 24.76 -8.37 -27.43
C VAL A 28 24.13 -8.53 -26.03
N SER A 29 24.92 -8.42 -24.95
CA SER A 29 24.40 -8.47 -23.57
C SER A 29 23.53 -7.26 -23.25
N TRP A 30 23.78 -6.06 -23.80
CA TRP A 30 22.88 -4.93 -23.64
C TRP A 30 21.47 -5.26 -24.16
N LEU A 31 21.39 -5.85 -25.36
CA LEU A 31 20.10 -6.15 -25.99
C LEU A 31 19.39 -7.32 -25.29
N ASN A 32 20.10 -8.42 -25.05
CA ASN A 32 19.48 -9.65 -24.57
C ASN A 32 19.29 -9.65 -23.05
N ASP A 33 20.33 -9.26 -22.29
CA ASP A 33 20.29 -9.40 -20.82
C ASP A 33 19.68 -8.16 -20.17
N VAL A 34 20.08 -6.95 -20.63
CA VAL A 34 19.62 -5.71 -20.00
C VAL A 34 18.27 -5.27 -20.55
N LEU A 35 18.12 -5.13 -21.87
CA LEU A 35 16.86 -4.64 -22.43
C LEU A 35 15.78 -5.72 -22.38
N LEU A 36 15.95 -6.85 -23.04
CA LEU A 36 14.91 -7.88 -23.13
C LEU A 36 14.75 -8.62 -21.80
N GLY A 37 15.81 -9.22 -21.28
CA GLY A 37 15.79 -9.97 -20.02
C GLY A 37 15.38 -9.10 -18.85
N GLY A 38 15.89 -7.86 -18.79
CA GLY A 38 15.51 -6.87 -17.79
C GLY A 38 14.04 -6.47 -17.87
N ALA A 39 13.52 -6.17 -19.05
CA ALA A 39 12.12 -5.80 -19.24
C ALA A 39 11.14 -6.89 -18.78
N LEU A 40 11.50 -8.16 -18.99
CA LEU A 40 10.67 -9.32 -18.62
C LEU A 40 10.86 -9.75 -17.16
N ARG A 41 11.90 -9.27 -16.48
CA ARG A 41 12.26 -9.71 -15.13
C ARG A 41 11.15 -9.52 -14.09
N LEU A 42 10.37 -8.47 -14.21
CA LEU A 42 9.28 -8.13 -13.29
C LEU A 42 7.89 -8.49 -13.86
N ALA A 43 7.79 -9.48 -14.74
CA ALA A 43 6.51 -9.88 -15.36
C ALA A 43 5.46 -10.28 -14.32
N SER A 44 5.83 -11.05 -13.26
CA SER A 44 4.92 -11.46 -12.20
C SER A 44 4.39 -10.27 -11.38
N PRO A 45 5.22 -9.33 -10.88
CA PRO A 45 4.75 -8.08 -10.27
C PRO A 45 3.89 -7.22 -11.20
N ILE A 46 4.22 -7.15 -12.49
CA ILE A 46 3.42 -6.42 -13.49
C ILE A 46 2.02 -7.03 -13.58
N ALA A 47 1.90 -8.35 -13.70
CA ALA A 47 0.62 -9.04 -13.71
C ALA A 47 -0.19 -8.77 -12.42
N LEU A 48 0.46 -8.84 -11.24
CA LEU A 48 -0.18 -8.58 -9.95
C LEU A 48 -0.80 -7.17 -9.90
N VAL A 49 -0.06 -6.17 -10.37
CA VAL A 49 -0.55 -4.77 -10.38
C VAL A 49 -1.69 -4.58 -11.38
N ILE A 50 -1.63 -5.21 -12.56
CA ILE A 50 -2.71 -5.14 -13.56
C ILE A 50 -4.02 -5.72 -12.99
N PHE A 51 -3.98 -6.93 -12.44
CA PHE A 51 -5.18 -7.57 -11.89
C PHE A 51 -5.70 -6.87 -10.64
N GLY A 52 -4.81 -6.35 -9.79
CA GLY A 52 -5.18 -5.52 -8.65
C GLY A 52 -5.87 -4.22 -9.08
N ALA A 53 -5.38 -3.55 -10.12
CA ALA A 53 -6.01 -2.33 -10.66
C ALA A 53 -7.36 -2.64 -11.35
N MET A 54 -7.47 -3.74 -12.07
CA MET A 54 -8.75 -4.22 -12.61
C MET A 54 -9.77 -4.43 -11.47
N PHE A 55 -9.38 -5.13 -10.43
CA PHE A 55 -10.24 -5.35 -9.27
C PHE A 55 -10.66 -4.04 -8.59
N ALA A 56 -9.73 -3.11 -8.40
CA ALA A 56 -10.02 -1.78 -7.87
C ALA A 56 -11.10 -1.06 -8.71
N ARG A 57 -11.01 -1.11 -10.04
CA ARG A 57 -12.02 -0.55 -10.94
C ARG A 57 -13.37 -1.27 -10.86
N VAL A 58 -13.38 -2.58 -10.66
CA VAL A 58 -14.61 -3.34 -10.42
C VAL A 58 -15.31 -2.84 -9.15
N ILE A 59 -14.58 -2.70 -8.04
CA ILE A 59 -15.13 -2.21 -6.76
C ILE A 59 -15.69 -0.79 -6.91
N GLN A 60 -15.04 0.08 -7.69
CA GLN A 60 -15.55 1.42 -8.00
C GLN A 60 -16.81 1.38 -8.84
N LYS A 61 -16.78 0.70 -9.99
CA LYS A 61 -17.91 0.65 -10.94
C LYS A 61 -19.15 -0.01 -10.36
N THR A 62 -18.99 -0.93 -9.41
CA THR A 62 -20.10 -1.57 -8.70
C THR A 62 -20.65 -0.71 -7.55
N GLY A 63 -19.96 0.37 -7.15
CA GLY A 63 -20.37 1.23 -6.04
C GLY A 63 -20.19 0.59 -4.66
N ILE A 64 -19.46 -0.54 -4.58
CA ILE A 64 -19.22 -1.26 -3.33
C ILE A 64 -18.46 -0.37 -2.34
N SER A 65 -17.41 0.34 -2.81
CA SER A 65 -16.62 1.25 -1.98
C SER A 65 -17.47 2.36 -1.33
N ASP A 66 -18.33 3.02 -2.13
CA ASP A 66 -19.21 4.07 -1.63
C ASP A 66 -20.18 3.55 -0.58
N SER A 67 -20.72 2.35 -0.81
CA SER A 67 -21.67 1.72 0.11
C SER A 67 -21.02 1.36 1.45
N ILE A 68 -19.76 0.90 1.44
CA ILE A 68 -19.00 0.60 2.66
C ILE A 68 -18.78 1.88 3.48
N ILE A 69 -18.35 2.97 2.85
CA ILE A 69 -18.11 4.24 3.52
C ILE A 69 -19.40 4.85 4.08
N LYS A 70 -20.48 4.83 3.30
CA LYS A 70 -21.80 5.30 3.76
C LYS A 70 -22.30 4.52 4.96
N LYS A 71 -22.21 3.18 4.94
CA LYS A 71 -22.59 2.36 6.10
C LYS A 71 -21.73 2.63 7.33
N ALA A 72 -20.41 2.84 7.15
CA ALA A 72 -19.55 3.22 8.27
C ALA A 72 -19.96 4.57 8.87
N ALA A 73 -20.32 5.55 8.03
CA ALA A 73 -20.81 6.84 8.47
C ALA A 73 -22.15 6.71 9.24
N GLU A 74 -23.09 5.94 8.74
CA GLU A 74 -24.38 5.69 9.40
C GLU A 74 -24.21 5.03 10.78
N LEU A 75 -23.25 4.10 10.90
CA LEU A 75 -22.99 3.39 12.17
C LEU A 75 -22.21 4.22 13.19
N SER A 76 -21.53 5.29 12.77
CA SER A 76 -20.63 6.06 13.64
C SER A 76 -21.36 7.03 14.57
N GLY A 77 -22.60 7.42 14.28
CA GLY A 77 -23.32 8.47 15.00
C GLY A 77 -22.62 9.84 14.86
N ASP A 78 -22.82 10.74 15.81
CA ASP A 78 -22.32 12.12 15.74
C ASP A 78 -21.04 12.38 16.57
N GLN A 79 -20.44 11.32 17.14
CA GLN A 79 -19.25 11.48 17.98
C GLN A 79 -17.97 11.51 17.14
N PRO A 80 -17.10 12.53 17.29
CA PRO A 80 -15.88 12.68 16.47
C PRO A 80 -14.95 11.46 16.51
N VAL A 81 -14.78 10.84 17.70
CA VAL A 81 -13.91 9.66 17.86
C VAL A 81 -14.50 8.44 17.14
N SER A 82 -15.82 8.21 17.25
CA SER A 82 -16.50 7.10 16.57
C SER A 82 -16.43 7.26 15.06
N ILE A 83 -16.68 8.48 14.56
CA ILE A 83 -16.56 8.80 13.13
C ILE A 83 -15.13 8.61 12.66
N ALA A 84 -14.13 9.16 13.37
CA ALA A 84 -12.72 8.99 13.04
C ALA A 84 -12.36 7.51 12.94
N PHE A 85 -12.75 6.70 13.91
CA PHE A 85 -12.43 5.27 13.95
C PHE A 85 -13.13 4.48 12.84
N LEU A 86 -14.46 4.63 12.69
CA LEU A 86 -15.23 3.83 11.73
C LEU A 86 -14.93 4.20 10.28
N LEU A 87 -14.79 5.50 9.97
CA LEU A 87 -14.41 5.93 8.62
C LEU A 87 -12.98 5.54 8.28
N THR A 88 -12.05 5.60 9.27
CA THR A 88 -10.68 5.10 9.08
C THR A 88 -10.69 3.60 8.82
N ALA A 89 -11.40 2.80 9.64
CA ALA A 89 -11.50 1.37 9.46
C ALA A 89 -12.13 0.98 8.10
N ALA A 90 -13.19 1.67 7.70
CA ALA A 90 -13.82 1.47 6.40
C ALA A 90 -12.88 1.83 5.24
N THR A 91 -12.14 2.93 5.38
CA THR A 91 -11.13 3.35 4.39
C THR A 91 -10.01 2.31 4.29
N VAL A 92 -9.46 1.84 5.41
CA VAL A 92 -8.46 0.74 5.46
C VAL A 92 -8.99 -0.49 4.75
N PHE A 93 -10.24 -0.89 5.05
CA PHE A 93 -10.87 -2.05 4.45
C PHE A 93 -11.00 -1.91 2.94
N VAL A 94 -11.41 -0.76 2.43
CA VAL A 94 -11.54 -0.52 0.99
C VAL A 94 -10.17 -0.48 0.32
N PHE A 95 -9.18 0.22 0.91
CA PHE A 95 -7.83 0.32 0.35
C PHE A 95 -7.02 -0.98 0.46
N SER A 96 -7.46 -1.96 1.24
CA SER A 96 -6.87 -3.31 1.18
C SER A 96 -7.07 -4.01 -0.17
N GLY A 97 -8.10 -3.62 -0.91
CA GLY A 97 -8.39 -4.14 -2.25
C GLY A 97 -8.15 -3.15 -3.39
N MET A 98 -7.89 -1.86 -3.08
CA MET A 98 -7.82 -0.79 -4.07
C MET A 98 -6.55 0.04 -3.89
N SER A 99 -6.10 0.69 -4.97
CA SER A 99 -4.96 1.61 -4.96
C SER A 99 -5.11 2.68 -6.05
N GLY A 100 -4.32 3.73 -5.95
CA GLY A 100 -4.28 4.80 -6.95
C GLY A 100 -5.11 6.04 -6.60
N LEU A 101 -4.98 7.08 -7.42
CA LEU A 101 -5.58 8.39 -7.16
C LEU A 101 -7.12 8.39 -7.30
N GLY A 102 -7.67 7.60 -8.21
CA GLY A 102 -9.12 7.51 -8.41
C GLY A 102 -9.88 7.13 -7.13
N PRO A 103 -9.54 6.00 -6.47
CA PRO A 103 -10.10 5.65 -5.16
C PRO A 103 -9.91 6.73 -4.09
N VAL A 104 -8.74 7.38 -4.05
CA VAL A 104 -8.47 8.46 -3.09
C VAL A 104 -9.45 9.61 -3.27
N ILE A 105 -9.66 10.06 -4.50
CA ILE A 105 -10.62 11.12 -4.82
C ILE A 105 -12.04 10.73 -4.42
N MET A 106 -12.47 9.54 -4.82
CA MET A 106 -13.83 9.06 -4.59
C MET A 106 -14.14 8.93 -3.09
N ILE A 107 -13.30 8.24 -2.34
CA ILE A 107 -13.51 7.99 -0.91
C ILE A 107 -13.25 9.25 -0.10
N GLY A 108 -12.19 10.00 -0.42
CA GLY A 108 -11.83 11.24 0.26
C GLY A 108 -12.92 12.31 0.16
N SER A 109 -13.59 12.42 -1.00
CA SER A 109 -14.70 13.36 -1.17
C SER A 109 -15.92 13.07 -0.29
N ILE A 110 -16.02 11.87 0.28
CA ILE A 110 -17.06 11.48 1.24
C ILE A 110 -16.52 11.58 2.67
N THR A 111 -15.35 10.99 2.93
CA THR A 111 -14.82 10.84 4.30
C THR A 111 -14.34 12.15 4.89
N LEU A 112 -13.65 12.99 4.12
CA LEU A 112 -13.09 14.25 4.61
C LEU A 112 -14.18 15.24 5.09
N PRO A 113 -15.26 15.51 4.30
CA PRO A 113 -16.36 16.37 4.77
C PRO A 113 -17.09 15.79 5.99
N LEU A 114 -17.27 14.48 6.08
CA LEU A 114 -17.90 13.85 7.24
C LEU A 114 -17.06 14.04 8.51
N MET A 115 -15.73 13.85 8.43
CA MET A 115 -14.82 14.08 9.55
C MET A 115 -14.80 15.54 9.98
N THR A 116 -14.70 16.47 9.04
CA THR A 116 -14.67 17.91 9.35
C THR A 116 -16.03 18.42 9.83
N GLY A 117 -17.12 17.87 9.33
CA GLY A 117 -18.49 18.21 9.73
C GLY A 117 -18.80 17.92 11.19
N VAL A 118 -18.13 16.95 11.81
CA VAL A 118 -18.25 16.65 13.26
C VAL A 118 -17.21 17.37 14.10
N GLY A 119 -16.50 18.34 13.54
CA GLY A 119 -15.55 19.19 14.27
C GLY A 119 -14.11 18.66 14.31
N ILE A 120 -13.75 17.61 13.54
CA ILE A 120 -12.35 17.21 13.42
C ILE A 120 -11.62 18.28 12.59
N PRO A 121 -10.48 18.84 13.08
CA PRO A 121 -9.72 19.83 12.33
C PRO A 121 -9.31 19.30 10.95
N PRO A 122 -9.36 20.13 9.88
CA PRO A 122 -9.04 19.69 8.51
C PRO A 122 -7.64 19.03 8.37
N VAL A 123 -6.65 19.52 9.14
CA VAL A 123 -5.30 18.91 9.15
C VAL A 123 -5.31 17.50 9.74
N ASP A 124 -6.11 17.26 10.78
CA ASP A 124 -6.22 15.96 11.43
C ASP A 124 -7.07 14.99 10.58
N ALA A 125 -8.12 15.48 9.93
CA ALA A 125 -8.91 14.71 8.96
C ALA A 125 -8.03 14.27 7.76
N ALA A 126 -7.22 15.19 7.21
CA ALA A 126 -6.27 14.90 6.14
C ALA A 126 -5.23 13.86 6.58
N ALA A 127 -4.61 14.05 7.76
CA ALA A 127 -3.62 13.14 8.30
C ALA A 127 -4.21 11.74 8.57
N LEU A 128 -5.42 11.68 9.13
CA LEU A 128 -6.10 10.43 9.44
C LEU A 128 -6.50 9.67 8.16
N PHE A 129 -6.94 10.39 7.12
CA PHE A 129 -7.25 9.79 5.83
C PHE A 129 -5.99 9.23 5.17
N LEU A 130 -4.84 9.91 5.24
CA LEU A 130 -3.55 9.40 4.78
C LEU A 130 -3.11 8.15 5.54
N LEU A 131 -3.25 8.14 6.87
CA LEU A 131 -2.97 6.97 7.71
C LEU A 131 -3.85 5.78 7.33
N ALA A 132 -5.13 6.01 7.04
CA ALA A 132 -6.05 4.98 6.58
C ALA A 132 -5.64 4.41 5.21
N ILE A 133 -5.28 5.27 4.25
CA ILE A 133 -4.78 4.86 2.93
C ILE A 133 -3.50 4.03 3.07
N CYS A 134 -2.56 4.47 3.92
CA CYS A 134 -1.31 3.76 4.14
C CYS A 134 -1.55 2.38 4.78
N THR A 135 -2.36 2.32 5.83
CA THR A 135 -2.69 1.07 6.52
C THR A 135 -3.39 0.09 5.58
N GLY A 136 -4.37 0.56 4.79
CA GLY A 136 -5.03 -0.23 3.76
C GLY A 136 -4.08 -0.65 2.64
N GLY A 137 -3.19 0.25 2.21
CA GLY A 137 -2.15 -0.04 1.21
C GLY A 137 -1.15 -1.10 1.68
N MET A 138 -0.79 -1.11 2.97
CA MET A 138 0.02 -2.19 3.57
C MET A 138 -0.73 -3.53 3.61
N ALA A 139 -2.05 -3.52 3.67
CA ALA A 139 -2.89 -4.71 3.55
C ALA A 139 -3.15 -5.11 2.08
N ASN A 140 -2.82 -4.27 1.11
CA ASN A 140 -3.03 -4.54 -0.31
C ASN A 140 -1.85 -5.31 -0.90
N ILE A 141 -2.07 -6.58 -1.24
CA ILE A 141 -1.01 -7.45 -1.79
C ILE A 141 -0.42 -6.93 -3.11
N ALA A 142 -1.20 -6.22 -3.93
CA ALA A 142 -0.71 -5.61 -5.16
C ALA A 142 0.36 -4.52 -4.90
N GLY A 143 0.29 -3.85 -3.74
CA GLY A 143 1.30 -2.87 -3.31
C GLY A 143 2.68 -3.49 -3.07
N TYR A 144 2.74 -4.79 -2.78
CA TYR A 144 3.99 -5.53 -2.60
C TYR A 144 4.67 -5.94 -3.91
N GLY A 145 4.03 -5.72 -5.06
CA GLY A 145 4.58 -6.12 -6.35
C GLY A 145 6.02 -5.67 -6.59
N THR A 146 6.38 -4.42 -6.23
CA THR A 146 7.74 -3.91 -6.36
C THR A 146 8.73 -4.66 -5.45
N TYR A 147 8.35 -4.91 -4.20
CA TYR A 147 9.18 -5.64 -3.24
C TYR A 147 9.35 -7.10 -3.66
N ILE A 148 8.27 -7.75 -4.11
CA ILE A 148 8.29 -9.12 -4.65
C ILE A 148 9.26 -9.21 -5.84
N GLY A 149 9.23 -8.24 -6.73
CA GLY A 149 10.08 -8.23 -7.91
C GLY A 149 11.56 -8.05 -7.63
N ILE A 150 11.93 -7.32 -6.59
CA ILE A 150 13.33 -7.04 -6.24
C ILE A 150 13.89 -8.08 -5.27
N PHE A 151 13.12 -8.45 -4.24
CA PHE A 151 13.58 -9.25 -3.11
C PHE A 151 13.03 -10.68 -3.10
N GLY A 152 12.05 -10.99 -3.95
CA GLY A 152 11.33 -12.25 -3.97
C GLY A 152 10.06 -12.24 -3.09
N SER A 153 9.15 -13.20 -3.37
CA SER A 153 7.86 -13.28 -2.70
C SER A 153 7.97 -13.64 -1.22
N GLU A 154 8.90 -14.51 -0.86
CA GLU A 154 9.11 -14.91 0.55
C GLU A 154 9.55 -13.73 1.41
N ALA A 155 10.55 -12.97 0.95
CA ALA A 155 11.04 -11.80 1.67
C ALA A 155 9.97 -10.71 1.82
N ALA A 156 9.25 -10.42 0.75
CA ALA A 156 8.20 -9.40 0.77
C ALA A 156 7.03 -9.79 1.68
N LEU A 157 6.56 -11.03 1.61
CA LEU A 157 5.42 -11.51 2.39
C LEU A 157 5.74 -11.78 3.86
N HIS A 158 7.02 -11.99 4.21
CA HIS A 158 7.45 -12.09 5.60
C HIS A 158 7.05 -10.86 6.42
N TYR A 159 7.18 -9.67 5.83
CA TYR A 159 6.85 -8.39 6.49
C TYR A 159 5.41 -7.94 6.29
N TYR A 160 4.57 -8.71 5.60
CA TYR A 160 3.19 -8.33 5.29
C TYR A 160 2.36 -8.12 6.57
N LEU A 161 2.22 -9.14 7.41
CA LEU A 161 1.44 -9.05 8.65
C LEU A 161 2.03 -8.05 9.67
N PRO A 162 3.34 -8.08 9.97
CA PRO A 162 3.96 -7.06 10.82
C PRO A 162 3.75 -5.65 10.30
N GLY A 163 3.84 -5.45 8.98
CA GLY A 163 3.62 -4.15 8.35
C GLY A 163 2.22 -3.61 8.55
N VAL A 164 1.20 -4.43 8.33
CA VAL A 164 -0.20 -4.07 8.57
C VAL A 164 -0.44 -3.76 10.04
N PHE A 165 0.09 -4.60 10.94
CA PHE A 165 -0.08 -4.43 12.38
C PHE A 165 0.54 -3.11 12.89
N ILE A 166 1.78 -2.80 12.49
CA ILE A 166 2.46 -1.55 12.86
C ILE A 166 1.67 -0.34 12.35
N ALA A 167 1.22 -0.37 11.09
CA ALA A 167 0.44 0.73 10.52
C ALA A 167 -0.89 0.93 11.26
N ALA A 168 -1.62 -0.15 11.54
CA ALA A 168 -2.88 -0.11 12.28
C ALA A 168 -2.69 0.42 13.72
N LEU A 169 -1.66 -0.07 14.42
CA LEU A 169 -1.33 0.35 15.79
C LEU A 169 -1.07 1.87 15.86
N VAL A 170 -0.21 2.39 14.97
CA VAL A 170 0.14 3.81 14.96
C VAL A 170 -1.06 4.67 14.53
N THR A 171 -1.90 4.17 13.63
CA THR A 171 -3.16 4.83 13.24
C THR A 171 -4.12 4.94 14.42
N CYS A 172 -4.27 3.87 15.21
CA CYS A 172 -5.06 3.91 16.46
C CYS A 172 -4.48 4.91 17.47
N ILE A 173 -3.15 4.92 17.66
CA ILE A 173 -2.47 5.89 18.52
C ILE A 173 -2.74 7.34 18.06
N TYR A 174 -2.76 7.57 16.75
CA TYR A 174 -3.09 8.89 16.20
C TYR A 174 -4.49 9.33 16.58
N ILE A 175 -5.50 8.48 16.43
CA ILE A 175 -6.89 8.76 16.78
C ILE A 175 -6.99 9.11 18.29
N ILE A 176 -6.42 8.27 19.15
CA ILE A 176 -6.45 8.47 20.60
C ILE A 176 -5.84 9.82 20.98
N LYS A 177 -4.64 10.11 20.45
CA LYS A 177 -3.86 11.26 20.87
C LYS A 177 -4.39 12.59 20.32
N ASN A 178 -4.89 12.60 19.08
CA ASN A 178 -5.18 13.86 18.38
C ASN A 178 -6.69 14.14 18.26
N ILE A 179 -7.53 13.11 18.25
CA ILE A 179 -8.99 13.29 18.08
C ILE A 179 -9.68 13.25 19.46
N SER A 180 -9.34 12.29 20.32
CA SER A 180 -9.95 12.15 21.64
C SER A 180 -9.55 13.30 22.57
N SER A 181 -8.33 13.83 22.50
CA SER A 181 -7.83 14.88 23.38
C SER A 181 -8.34 16.30 23.03
N GLY A 182 -8.98 16.48 21.87
CA GLY A 182 -9.45 17.79 21.38
C GLY A 182 -10.72 18.32 22.05
N ASN A 183 -11.47 17.50 22.79
CA ASN A 183 -12.77 17.85 23.38
C ASN A 183 -12.74 18.39 24.80
N GLY A 184 -11.67 19.10 25.21
CA GLY A 184 -11.69 19.90 26.46
C GLY A 184 -11.77 19.12 27.78
N GLU A 185 -12.17 17.88 27.80
CA GLU A 185 -12.06 16.97 28.93
C GLU A 185 -10.70 16.29 28.89
N LYS A 186 -9.93 16.45 29.96
CA LYS A 186 -8.69 15.68 30.20
C LYS A 186 -9.05 14.21 30.36
N ASN A 187 -9.39 13.54 29.24
CA ASN A 187 -9.46 12.10 29.24
C ASN A 187 -8.04 11.57 29.44
N THR A 188 -7.76 11.14 30.67
CA THR A 188 -6.50 10.49 30.99
C THR A 188 -6.32 9.27 30.07
N LEU A 189 -5.08 9.02 29.64
CA LEU A 189 -4.71 7.88 28.79
C LEU A 189 -5.44 6.56 29.15
N PRO A 190 -5.69 6.25 30.48
CA PRO A 190 -6.49 5.10 30.90
C PRO A 190 -7.98 5.15 30.52
N ALA A 191 -8.61 6.33 30.46
CA ALA A 191 -10.02 6.44 30.09
C ALA A 191 -10.21 6.28 28.59
N ALA A 192 -9.36 6.91 27.78
CA ALA A 192 -9.34 6.72 26.32
C ALA A 192 -8.98 5.26 25.94
N MET A 193 -8.01 4.65 26.63
CA MET A 193 -7.69 3.24 26.47
C MET A 193 -8.82 2.31 26.87
N LYS A 194 -9.57 2.63 27.94
CA LYS A 194 -10.74 1.87 28.37
C LYS A 194 -11.90 1.98 27.39
N GLU A 195 -12.12 3.15 26.81
CA GLU A 195 -13.12 3.37 25.75
C GLU A 195 -12.74 2.63 24.45
N ILE A 196 -11.46 2.65 24.08
CA ILE A 196 -10.96 1.91 22.91
C ILE A 196 -10.91 0.43 23.19
N LEU A 197 -10.50 -0.01 24.39
CA LEU A 197 -10.51 -1.43 24.75
C LEU A 197 -11.95 -1.94 24.84
N SER A 198 -12.89 -1.15 25.35
CA SER A 198 -14.33 -1.48 25.29
C SER A 198 -14.84 -1.46 23.85
N GLY A 199 -14.39 -0.51 23.03
CA GLY A 199 -14.63 -0.48 21.58
C GLY A 199 -14.03 -1.69 20.88
N ILE A 200 -12.78 -2.05 21.16
CA ILE A 200 -12.09 -3.23 20.58
C ILE A 200 -12.71 -4.53 21.13
N LEU A 201 -13.07 -4.62 22.41
CA LEU A 201 -13.78 -5.80 22.95
C LEU A 201 -15.22 -5.92 22.43
N SER A 202 -15.88 -4.79 22.17
CA SER A 202 -17.18 -4.76 21.50
C SER A 202 -17.06 -4.89 19.96
N LEU A 203 -15.85 -4.71 19.38
CA LEU A 203 -15.59 -4.88 17.95
C LEU A 203 -16.02 -6.26 17.42
N PRO A 204 -15.74 -7.41 18.06
CA PRO A 204 -16.30 -8.69 17.59
C PRO A 204 -17.82 -8.70 17.64
N ILE A 205 -18.41 -8.13 18.66
CA ILE A 205 -19.87 -8.06 18.82
C ILE A 205 -20.47 -7.01 17.87
N THR A 206 -19.80 -5.87 17.71
CA THR A 206 -20.21 -4.78 16.80
C THR A 206 -19.89 -5.15 15.36
N LEU A 207 -18.79 -5.84 15.09
CA LEU A 207 -18.47 -6.40 13.76
C LEU A 207 -19.41 -7.55 13.42
N VAL A 208 -19.72 -8.43 14.37
CA VAL A 208 -20.72 -9.50 14.18
C VAL A 208 -22.13 -8.90 14.07
N LYS A 209 -22.46 -7.86 14.83
CA LYS A 209 -23.73 -7.12 14.67
C LYS A 209 -23.75 -6.28 13.40
N ALA A 210 -22.66 -5.66 13.00
CA ALA A 210 -22.53 -4.95 11.73
C ALA A 210 -22.51 -5.94 10.55
N LEU A 211 -21.82 -7.06 10.65
CA LEU A 211 -21.90 -8.15 9.68
C LEU A 211 -23.31 -8.78 9.68
N ALA A 212 -23.93 -8.99 10.83
CA ALA A 212 -25.32 -9.45 10.91
C ALA A 212 -26.30 -8.38 10.42
N GLY A 213 -26.08 -7.10 10.73
CA GLY A 213 -26.84 -5.95 10.21
C GLY A 213 -26.63 -5.72 8.70
N ILE A 214 -25.53 -6.21 8.14
CA ILE A 214 -25.28 -6.30 6.69
C ILE A 214 -26.26 -7.31 6.05
N PHE A 215 -26.65 -8.34 6.80
CA PHE A 215 -27.57 -9.39 6.34
C PHE A 215 -29.03 -9.16 6.73
N THR A 216 -29.33 -8.24 7.66
CA THR A 216 -30.68 -7.85 8.07
C THR A 216 -30.99 -6.43 7.59
N SER A 217 -32.14 -6.25 6.94
CA SER A 217 -32.61 -5.00 6.36
C SER A 217 -32.52 -3.81 7.34
N ALA A 218 -31.96 -2.69 6.88
CA ALA A 218 -31.88 -1.45 7.63
C ALA A 218 -33.23 -0.75 7.79
N PRO A 219 -33.46 0.04 8.89
CA PRO A 219 -34.65 0.86 9.02
C PRO A 219 -34.65 2.02 8.01
N GLU A 220 -35.84 2.30 7.45
CA GLU A 220 -36.11 3.38 6.51
C GLU A 220 -35.85 4.75 7.18
N GLY A 221 -34.92 5.53 6.66
CA GLY A 221 -34.68 6.91 7.09
C GLY A 221 -33.76 7.68 6.18
N LEU A 222 -34.34 8.54 5.35
CA LEU A 222 -33.81 9.82 4.86
C LEU A 222 -32.47 9.85 4.08
N ILE A 223 -32.29 9.07 3.04
CA ILE A 223 -31.41 9.45 1.91
C ILE A 223 -32.01 8.87 0.62
N ARG A 224 -31.95 9.68 -0.46
CA ARG A 224 -32.45 9.39 -1.82
C ARG A 224 -32.23 7.93 -2.20
N LYS A 225 -33.29 7.21 -2.62
CA LYS A 225 -33.28 5.81 -3.09
C LYS A 225 -32.21 5.56 -4.17
N GLN A 226 -30.96 5.36 -3.76
CA GLN A 226 -30.01 4.60 -4.53
C GLN A 226 -30.27 3.13 -4.20
N LYS A 227 -30.39 2.28 -5.23
CA LYS A 227 -30.62 0.83 -5.08
C LYS A 227 -29.61 0.28 -4.09
N GLU A 228 -30.06 -0.13 -2.91
CA GLU A 228 -29.17 -0.72 -1.88
C GLU A 228 -28.45 -1.93 -2.46
N LEU A 229 -27.16 -1.97 -2.28
CA LEU A 229 -26.34 -3.11 -2.73
C LEU A 229 -26.60 -4.32 -1.81
N PRO A 230 -26.57 -5.54 -2.37
CA PRO A 230 -26.62 -6.74 -1.54
C PRO A 230 -25.51 -6.71 -0.50
N GLY A 231 -25.85 -6.95 0.78
CA GLY A 231 -24.85 -6.93 1.87
C GLY A 231 -23.66 -7.88 1.60
N ALA A 232 -23.92 -9.02 0.96
CA ALA A 232 -22.89 -9.96 0.53
C ALA A 232 -21.85 -9.33 -0.41
N ALA A 233 -22.20 -8.34 -1.24
CA ALA A 233 -21.25 -7.69 -2.13
C ALA A 233 -20.17 -6.90 -1.37
N LEU A 234 -20.46 -6.42 -0.15
CA LEU A 234 -19.57 -5.56 0.64
C LEU A 234 -18.33 -6.30 1.17
N ILE A 235 -18.32 -7.64 1.16
CA ILE A 235 -17.13 -8.43 1.54
C ILE A 235 -16.09 -8.52 0.41
N SER A 236 -16.44 -8.12 -0.81
CA SER A 236 -15.58 -8.26 -1.99
C SER A 236 -14.15 -7.72 -1.81
N PRO A 237 -13.89 -6.56 -1.15
CA PRO A 237 -12.53 -6.04 -1.01
C PRO A 237 -11.56 -6.97 -0.27
N ILE A 238 -12.06 -7.80 0.67
CA ILE A 238 -11.21 -8.72 1.44
C ILE A 238 -11.02 -10.08 0.77
N LEU A 239 -11.83 -10.42 -0.24
CA LEU A 239 -11.80 -11.74 -0.88
C LEU A 239 -10.42 -12.10 -1.47
N PRO A 240 -9.67 -11.19 -2.15
CA PRO A 240 -8.35 -11.55 -2.65
C PRO A 240 -7.43 -12.02 -1.53
N LEU A 241 -7.42 -11.31 -0.40
CA LEU A 241 -6.62 -11.70 0.78
C LEU A 241 -7.13 -13.02 1.39
N ALA A 242 -8.45 -13.17 1.52
CA ALA A 242 -9.04 -14.40 2.05
C ALA A 242 -8.65 -15.62 1.22
N VAL A 243 -8.66 -15.51 -0.11
CA VAL A 243 -8.24 -16.58 -1.02
C VAL A 243 -6.76 -16.95 -0.79
N ILE A 244 -5.87 -15.95 -0.68
CA ILE A 244 -4.45 -16.20 -0.41
C ILE A 244 -4.27 -16.91 0.94
N VAL A 245 -4.95 -16.43 1.98
CA VAL A 245 -4.87 -17.02 3.33
C VAL A 245 -5.39 -18.46 3.33
N ILE A 246 -6.54 -18.70 2.70
CA ILE A 246 -7.11 -20.05 2.58
C ILE A 246 -6.15 -20.99 1.84
N LEU A 247 -5.61 -20.56 0.70
CA LEU A 247 -4.66 -21.37 -0.07
C LEU A 247 -3.36 -21.64 0.69
N ARG A 248 -2.94 -20.74 1.58
CA ARG A 248 -1.76 -20.91 2.45
C ARG A 248 -2.04 -21.80 3.66
N LEU A 249 -3.20 -21.64 4.30
CA LEU A 249 -3.60 -22.48 5.46
C LEU A 249 -3.81 -23.94 5.04
N THR A 250 -4.33 -24.22 3.85
CA THR A 250 -4.52 -25.59 3.35
C THR A 250 -3.20 -26.35 3.18
N ASN A 251 -2.05 -25.66 3.07
CA ASN A 251 -0.72 -26.27 3.17
C ASN A 251 -0.51 -26.97 4.52
N GLY A 252 -1.02 -26.38 5.62
CA GLY A 252 -0.93 -26.95 6.97
C GLY A 252 -1.82 -28.19 7.19
N PHE A 253 -2.83 -28.41 6.33
CA PHE A 253 -3.76 -29.54 6.41
C PHE A 253 -3.40 -30.72 5.48
N GLY A 254 -2.20 -30.74 4.92
CA GLY A 254 -1.69 -31.90 4.16
C GLY A 254 -2.36 -32.14 2.80
N LEU A 255 -2.96 -31.13 2.19
CA LEU A 255 -3.44 -31.19 0.80
C LEU A 255 -2.27 -30.97 -0.16
N PRO A 256 -1.74 -32.03 -0.83
CA PRO A 256 -0.45 -31.98 -1.53
C PRO A 256 -0.45 -31.06 -2.77
N LEU A 257 -1.60 -30.66 -3.29
CA LEU A 257 -1.73 -29.80 -4.47
C LEU A 257 -1.52 -28.31 -4.18
N MET A 258 -1.78 -27.85 -2.95
CA MET A 258 -1.82 -26.42 -2.65
C MET A 258 -0.49 -25.86 -2.12
N GLY A 259 0.43 -26.72 -1.68
CA GLY A 259 1.80 -26.34 -1.25
C GLY A 259 2.72 -25.87 -2.37
N GLN A 260 2.32 -26.10 -3.61
CA GLN A 260 3.09 -25.74 -4.79
C GLN A 260 2.63 -24.44 -5.46
N ILE A 261 1.57 -23.79 -4.92
CA ILE A 261 1.02 -22.57 -5.53
C ILE A 261 1.89 -21.37 -5.16
N ASP A 262 2.45 -20.71 -6.17
CA ASP A 262 3.15 -19.44 -6.03
C ASP A 262 2.22 -18.38 -5.42
N PRO A 263 2.67 -17.58 -4.42
CA PRO A 263 1.85 -16.53 -3.79
C PRO A 263 1.28 -15.51 -4.77
N VAL A 264 2.02 -15.18 -5.84
CA VAL A 264 1.55 -14.26 -6.88
C VAL A 264 0.42 -14.91 -7.67
N ALA A 265 0.55 -16.19 -8.03
CA ALA A 265 -0.51 -16.93 -8.71
C ALA A 265 -1.80 -17.00 -7.85
N ALA A 266 -1.65 -17.25 -6.54
CA ALA A 266 -2.78 -17.22 -5.60
C ALA A 266 -3.46 -15.84 -5.54
N ALA A 267 -2.67 -14.77 -5.54
CA ALA A 267 -3.18 -13.40 -5.54
C ALA A 267 -3.92 -13.06 -6.85
N LEU A 268 -3.36 -13.44 -8.01
CA LEU A 268 -4.02 -13.27 -9.31
C LEU A 268 -5.37 -13.98 -9.35
N PHE A 269 -5.40 -15.24 -8.91
CA PHE A 269 -6.64 -16.00 -8.80
C PHE A 269 -7.64 -15.31 -7.86
N GLY A 270 -7.17 -14.83 -6.70
CA GLY A 270 -7.97 -14.09 -5.74
C GLY A 270 -8.61 -12.84 -6.34
N PHE A 271 -7.87 -12.02 -7.10
CA PHE A 271 -8.38 -10.83 -7.77
C PHE A 271 -9.44 -11.17 -8.84
N VAL A 272 -9.21 -12.23 -9.63
CA VAL A 272 -10.18 -12.69 -10.63
C VAL A 272 -11.48 -13.15 -9.95
N MET A 273 -11.37 -14.01 -8.94
CA MET A 273 -12.54 -14.54 -8.23
C MET A 273 -13.32 -13.44 -7.51
N ALA A 274 -12.63 -12.50 -6.86
CA ALA A 274 -13.26 -11.35 -6.21
C ALA A 274 -13.95 -10.42 -7.21
N SER A 275 -13.35 -10.19 -8.38
CA SER A 275 -13.95 -9.39 -9.46
C SER A 275 -15.20 -10.03 -10.02
N LEU A 276 -15.18 -11.34 -10.28
CA LEU A 276 -16.34 -12.10 -10.70
C LEU A 276 -17.44 -12.06 -9.63
N TYR A 277 -17.09 -12.33 -8.37
CA TYR A 277 -18.03 -12.29 -7.26
C TYR A 277 -18.71 -10.93 -7.13
N ALA A 278 -17.94 -9.84 -7.12
CA ALA A 278 -18.44 -8.47 -7.01
C ALA A 278 -19.44 -8.14 -8.14
N THR A 279 -19.08 -8.45 -9.39
CA THR A 279 -19.93 -8.15 -10.55
C THR A 279 -21.16 -9.03 -10.63
N MET A 280 -21.05 -10.33 -10.31
CA MET A 280 -22.19 -11.26 -10.32
C MET A 280 -23.18 -10.94 -9.20
N THR A 281 -22.74 -10.46 -8.05
CA THR A 281 -23.63 -10.07 -6.93
C THR A 281 -24.33 -8.74 -7.17
N VAL A 282 -23.65 -7.76 -7.81
CA VAL A 282 -24.22 -6.41 -7.98
C VAL A 282 -24.92 -6.22 -9.33
N CYS A 283 -24.34 -6.75 -10.41
CA CYS A 283 -24.81 -6.53 -11.78
C CYS A 283 -24.70 -7.77 -12.67
N PRO A 284 -25.41 -8.88 -12.36
CA PRO A 284 -25.23 -10.18 -13.04
C PRO A 284 -25.41 -10.11 -14.56
N GLY A 285 -26.35 -9.26 -15.04
CA GLY A 285 -26.59 -9.10 -16.48
C GLY A 285 -25.53 -8.26 -17.23
N LYS A 286 -24.59 -7.64 -16.54
CA LYS A 286 -23.56 -6.76 -17.13
C LYS A 286 -22.14 -7.18 -16.73
N THR A 287 -21.95 -8.34 -16.13
CA THR A 287 -20.68 -8.83 -15.61
C THR A 287 -19.53 -8.68 -16.61
N ILE A 288 -19.69 -9.21 -17.84
CA ILE A 288 -18.64 -9.17 -18.87
C ILE A 288 -18.29 -7.74 -19.25
N ASN A 289 -19.27 -6.88 -19.45
CA ASN A 289 -19.04 -5.49 -19.85
C ASN A 289 -18.31 -4.70 -18.75
N VAL A 290 -18.71 -4.91 -17.48
CA VAL A 290 -18.05 -4.27 -16.33
C VAL A 290 -16.60 -4.76 -16.19
N LEU A 291 -16.35 -6.06 -16.31
CA LEU A 291 -15.01 -6.64 -16.22
C LEU A 291 -14.11 -6.14 -17.36
N THR A 292 -14.58 -6.15 -18.61
CA THR A 292 -13.82 -5.68 -19.77
C THR A 292 -13.46 -4.20 -19.62
N GLY A 293 -14.44 -3.36 -19.26
CA GLY A 293 -14.19 -1.95 -19.02
C GLY A 293 -13.26 -1.68 -17.83
N ALA A 294 -13.41 -2.45 -16.75
CA ALA A 294 -12.55 -2.34 -15.57
C ALA A 294 -11.10 -2.77 -15.87
N PHE A 295 -10.92 -3.79 -16.72
CA PHE A 295 -9.59 -4.24 -17.14
C PHE A 295 -8.85 -3.14 -17.92
N VAL A 296 -9.50 -2.58 -18.94
CA VAL A 296 -8.90 -1.51 -19.76
C VAL A 296 -8.57 -0.26 -18.93
N GLU A 297 -9.54 0.21 -18.14
CA GLU A 297 -9.33 1.38 -17.29
C GLU A 297 -8.30 1.12 -16.18
N GLY A 298 -8.30 -0.09 -15.61
CA GLY A 298 -7.30 -0.49 -14.61
C GLY A 298 -5.87 -0.42 -15.16
N ILE A 299 -5.64 -0.90 -16.39
CA ILE A 299 -4.32 -0.78 -17.04
C ILE A 299 -3.96 0.70 -17.25
N GLN A 300 -4.90 1.54 -17.67
CA GLN A 300 -4.66 2.98 -17.85
C GLN A 300 -4.23 3.66 -16.54
N ASP A 301 -4.87 3.30 -15.42
CA ASP A 301 -4.53 3.85 -14.10
C ASP A 301 -3.09 3.53 -13.66
N VAL A 302 -2.60 2.35 -14.01
CA VAL A 302 -1.28 1.86 -13.57
C VAL A 302 -0.23 1.88 -14.66
N ALA A 303 -0.52 2.39 -15.85
CA ALA A 303 0.40 2.40 -16.98
C ALA A 303 1.78 2.96 -16.61
N GLY A 304 1.84 4.07 -15.86
CA GLY A 304 3.10 4.64 -15.39
C GLY A 304 3.88 3.69 -14.45
N VAL A 305 3.19 2.91 -13.62
CA VAL A 305 3.82 1.92 -12.72
C VAL A 305 4.35 0.73 -13.51
N LEU A 306 3.65 0.31 -14.57
CA LEU A 306 4.11 -0.77 -15.45
C LEU A 306 5.42 -0.39 -16.16
N PHE A 307 5.49 0.82 -16.72
CA PHE A 307 6.74 1.33 -17.31
C PHE A 307 7.87 1.47 -16.29
N LEU A 308 7.53 1.89 -15.06
CA LEU A 308 8.50 1.96 -13.97
C LEU A 308 9.09 0.56 -13.68
N PHE A 309 8.27 -0.49 -13.63
CA PHE A 309 8.72 -1.86 -13.40
C PHE A 309 9.63 -2.38 -14.51
N ILE A 310 9.32 -2.07 -15.77
CA ILE A 310 10.21 -2.39 -16.89
C ILE A 310 11.59 -1.73 -16.68
N GLY A 311 11.61 -0.44 -16.33
CA GLY A 311 12.87 0.28 -16.06
C GLY A 311 13.63 -0.26 -14.85
N ILE A 312 12.93 -0.63 -13.77
CA ILE A 312 13.52 -1.29 -12.59
C ILE A 312 14.14 -2.63 -12.99
N GLY A 313 13.42 -3.46 -13.72
CA GLY A 313 13.92 -4.77 -14.17
C GLY A 313 15.17 -4.65 -15.03
N MET A 314 15.21 -3.69 -15.96
CA MET A 314 16.40 -3.39 -16.76
C MET A 314 17.57 -2.93 -15.87
N LEU A 315 17.31 -2.08 -14.89
CA LEU A 315 18.35 -1.61 -13.97
C LEU A 315 18.89 -2.73 -13.08
N ILE A 316 18.01 -3.63 -12.59
CA ILE A 316 18.43 -4.84 -11.87
C ILE A 316 19.36 -5.68 -12.77
N ALA A 317 18.94 -5.97 -13.99
CA ALA A 317 19.73 -6.79 -14.93
C ALA A 317 21.11 -6.19 -15.21
N ALA A 318 21.17 -4.87 -15.44
CA ALA A 318 22.43 -4.18 -15.62
C ALA A 318 23.33 -4.22 -14.37
N SER A 319 22.74 -4.08 -13.17
CA SER A 319 23.49 -3.97 -11.93
C SER A 319 24.06 -5.30 -11.44
N ILE A 320 23.36 -6.42 -11.68
CA ILE A 320 23.82 -7.76 -11.27
C ILE A 320 24.77 -8.43 -12.28
N HIS A 321 25.01 -7.81 -13.42
CA HIS A 321 25.97 -8.33 -14.39
C HIS A 321 27.39 -8.31 -13.80
N PRO A 322 28.22 -9.36 -13.97
CA PRO A 322 29.54 -9.45 -13.36
C PRO A 322 30.45 -8.25 -13.63
N ALA A 323 30.41 -7.70 -14.85
CA ALA A 323 31.17 -6.52 -15.21
C ALA A 323 30.74 -5.27 -14.40
N SER A 324 29.47 -5.11 -14.10
CA SER A 324 28.95 -4.00 -13.28
C SER A 324 29.27 -4.18 -11.81
N ILE A 325 29.16 -5.39 -11.28
CA ILE A 325 29.49 -5.72 -9.89
C ILE A 325 30.93 -5.30 -9.57
N ALA A 326 31.88 -5.60 -10.46
CA ALA A 326 33.28 -5.26 -10.28
C ALA A 326 33.53 -3.75 -10.09
N ILE A 327 32.69 -2.88 -10.67
CA ILE A 327 32.77 -1.43 -10.56
C ILE A 327 31.92 -0.91 -9.40
N LEU A 328 30.71 -1.41 -9.24
CA LEU A 328 29.74 -0.88 -8.26
C LEU A 328 30.07 -1.29 -6.82
N GLN A 329 30.59 -2.49 -6.61
CA GLN A 329 30.87 -3.01 -5.26
C GLN A 329 31.85 -2.13 -4.46
N PRO A 330 33.03 -1.72 -5.00
CA PRO A 330 33.94 -0.85 -4.26
C PRO A 330 33.36 0.55 -4.02
N LEU A 331 32.59 1.09 -4.96
CA LEU A 331 31.94 2.41 -4.81
C LEU A 331 30.90 2.40 -3.69
N ILE A 332 30.04 1.39 -3.65
CA ILE A 332 28.98 1.27 -2.65
C ILE A 332 29.59 0.97 -1.28
N GLY A 333 30.58 0.09 -1.21
CA GLY A 333 31.27 -0.24 0.04
C GLY A 333 32.03 0.93 0.67
N SER A 334 32.36 1.97 -0.11
CA SER A 334 32.98 3.20 0.42
C SER A 334 31.97 4.20 0.99
N VAL A 335 30.68 4.10 0.62
CA VAL A 335 29.64 5.07 0.99
C VAL A 335 28.70 4.53 2.06
N LEU A 336 28.35 3.23 1.99
CA LEU A 336 27.41 2.62 2.92
C LEU A 336 28.14 1.95 4.09
N PRO A 337 27.52 1.98 5.30
CA PRO A 337 28.07 1.27 6.45
C PRO A 337 28.16 -0.23 6.17
N SER A 338 29.24 -0.85 6.58
CA SER A 338 29.43 -2.30 6.47
C SER A 338 28.52 -3.05 7.46
N GLY A 339 27.90 -4.13 7.00
CA GLY A 339 27.09 -5.01 7.82
C GLY A 339 25.65 -4.54 8.08
N GLN A 340 24.83 -5.47 8.52
CA GLN A 340 23.40 -5.28 8.68
C GLN A 340 23.02 -4.21 9.71
N ASN A 341 23.67 -4.21 10.88
CA ASN A 341 23.37 -3.24 11.95
C ASN A 341 23.71 -1.79 11.55
N GLY A 342 24.85 -1.61 10.86
CA GLY A 342 25.22 -0.30 10.33
C GLY A 342 24.21 0.20 9.30
N LEU A 343 23.74 -0.69 8.43
CA LEU A 343 22.75 -0.35 7.43
C LEU A 343 21.36 -0.08 8.05
N LEU A 344 20.94 -0.83 9.07
CA LEU A 344 19.72 -0.55 9.84
C LEU A 344 19.76 0.85 10.46
N LEU A 345 20.88 1.22 11.09
CA LEU A 345 21.05 2.55 11.65
C LEU A 345 21.03 3.63 10.56
N PHE A 346 21.67 3.37 9.41
CA PHE A 346 21.62 4.26 8.26
C PHE A 346 20.18 4.48 7.79
N PHE A 347 19.37 3.42 7.64
CA PHE A 347 17.95 3.53 7.26
C PHE A 347 17.13 4.26 8.33
N ALA A 348 17.42 4.07 9.63
CA ALA A 348 16.72 4.77 10.71
C ALA A 348 16.96 6.29 10.67
N VAL A 349 18.21 6.70 10.46
CA VAL A 349 18.61 8.12 10.44
C VAL A 349 18.21 8.79 9.12
N PHE A 350 18.46 8.12 7.98
CA PHE A 350 18.22 8.66 6.65
C PHE A 350 16.84 8.30 6.06
N ALA A 351 15.92 7.74 6.86
CA ALA A 351 14.54 7.47 6.44
C ALA A 351 13.87 8.66 5.70
N PRO A 352 14.05 9.94 6.13
CA PRO A 352 13.50 11.09 5.39
C PRO A 352 14.03 11.24 3.96
N ALA A 353 15.14 10.60 3.58
CA ALA A 353 15.60 10.56 2.20
C ALA A 353 14.67 9.76 1.26
N ALA A 354 13.60 9.12 1.79
CA ALA A 354 12.51 8.56 0.98
C ALA A 354 11.52 9.64 0.48
N LEU A 355 11.50 10.83 1.09
CA LEU A 355 10.64 11.94 0.69
C LEU A 355 11.13 12.57 -0.62
N TYR A 356 10.22 13.29 -1.30
CA TYR A 356 10.48 13.99 -2.56
C TYR A 356 11.05 13.09 -3.66
N ARG A 357 10.60 11.81 -3.69
CA ARG A 357 11.10 10.76 -4.60
C ARG A 357 12.62 10.57 -4.51
N GLY A 358 13.14 10.71 -3.31
CA GLY A 358 14.58 10.64 -3.00
C GLY A 358 15.19 9.24 -3.13
N PRO A 359 16.45 9.09 -2.70
CA PRO A 359 17.24 7.88 -2.93
C PRO A 359 16.69 6.62 -2.23
N LEU A 360 15.89 6.75 -1.17
CA LEU A 360 15.27 5.61 -0.49
C LEU A 360 13.81 5.37 -0.92
N ASN A 361 13.28 6.15 -1.87
CA ASN A 361 11.92 6.01 -2.35
C ASN A 361 11.81 4.89 -3.41
N MET A 362 11.01 3.86 -3.14
CA MET A 362 10.85 2.70 -4.03
C MET A 362 10.20 3.03 -5.39
N TYR A 363 9.43 4.11 -5.46
CA TYR A 363 8.89 4.63 -6.74
C TYR A 363 9.73 5.80 -7.29
N GLY A 364 10.94 5.97 -6.76
CA GLY A 364 11.96 6.92 -7.17
C GLY A 364 13.28 6.22 -7.46
N MET A 365 14.37 6.73 -6.86
CA MET A 365 15.71 6.15 -7.02
C MET A 365 15.92 4.89 -6.17
N GLY A 366 15.13 4.71 -5.11
CA GLY A 366 15.30 3.63 -4.13
C GLY A 366 15.19 2.23 -4.72
N ALA A 367 14.33 2.02 -5.73
CA ALA A 367 14.26 0.75 -6.43
C ALA A 367 15.60 0.36 -7.09
N GLY A 368 16.29 1.33 -7.69
CA GLY A 368 17.61 1.11 -8.29
C GLY A 368 18.66 0.77 -7.22
N ILE A 369 18.67 1.51 -6.10
CA ILE A 369 19.57 1.24 -4.98
C ILE A 369 19.28 -0.13 -4.38
N ALA A 370 18.00 -0.46 -4.15
CA ALA A 370 17.58 -1.78 -3.67
C ALA A 370 18.07 -2.90 -4.59
N ALA A 371 17.92 -2.71 -5.91
CA ALA A 371 18.37 -3.66 -6.92
C ALA A 371 19.90 -3.89 -6.86
N ILE A 372 20.66 -2.81 -6.78
CA ILE A 372 22.13 -2.88 -6.71
C ILE A 372 22.55 -3.59 -5.41
N LEU A 373 22.00 -3.19 -4.25
CA LEU A 373 22.34 -3.79 -2.97
C LEU A 373 21.98 -5.29 -2.90
N THR A 374 20.85 -5.67 -3.50
CA THR A 374 20.44 -7.09 -3.63
C THR A 374 21.40 -7.84 -4.54
N GLY A 375 21.74 -7.28 -5.69
CA GLY A 375 22.66 -7.89 -6.66
C GLY A 375 24.08 -8.08 -6.11
N LEU A 376 24.56 -7.15 -5.27
CA LEU A 376 25.85 -7.24 -4.60
C LEU A 376 25.85 -8.18 -3.39
N SER A 377 24.69 -8.72 -2.99
CA SER A 377 24.52 -9.53 -1.78
C SER A 377 25.10 -8.84 -0.53
N PHE A 378 24.93 -7.51 -0.46
CA PHE A 378 25.53 -6.65 0.58
C PHE A 378 25.03 -7.01 1.98
N VAL A 379 23.73 -7.35 2.08
CA VAL A 379 23.08 -7.96 3.24
C VAL A 379 22.01 -8.94 2.74
N PRO A 380 21.50 -9.85 3.59
CA PRO A 380 20.45 -10.78 3.18
C PRO A 380 19.26 -10.06 2.53
N PRO A 381 18.72 -10.56 1.40
CA PRO A 381 17.58 -9.92 0.72
C PRO A 381 16.38 -9.72 1.64
N LEU A 382 16.16 -10.62 2.59
CA LEU A 382 15.10 -10.53 3.59
C LEU A 382 15.27 -9.28 4.45
N ALA A 383 16.45 -9.05 5.05
CA ALA A 383 16.72 -7.88 5.86
C ALA A 383 16.59 -6.57 5.05
N LEU A 384 17.14 -6.56 3.83
CA LEU A 384 17.07 -5.40 2.94
C LEU A 384 15.63 -5.07 2.55
N CYS A 385 14.81 -6.08 2.27
CA CYS A 385 13.38 -5.93 2.00
C CYS A 385 12.67 -5.22 3.17
N GLY A 386 12.88 -5.68 4.40
CA GLY A 386 12.31 -5.07 5.59
C GLY A 386 12.74 -3.62 5.79
N MET A 387 14.01 -3.28 5.51
CA MET A 387 14.50 -1.91 5.58
C MET A 387 13.80 -1.00 4.55
N PHE A 388 13.61 -1.45 3.32
CA PHE A 388 12.89 -0.68 2.30
C PHE A 388 11.38 -0.59 2.58
N ILE A 389 10.75 -1.63 3.14
CA ILE A 389 9.36 -1.55 3.62
C ILE A 389 9.25 -0.53 4.76
N ALA A 390 10.23 -0.49 5.68
CA ALA A 390 10.24 0.48 6.77
C ALA A 390 10.22 1.94 6.27
N VAL A 391 11.09 2.30 5.34
CA VAL A 391 11.07 3.66 4.78
C VAL A 391 9.88 3.91 3.86
N GLY A 392 9.24 2.85 3.38
CA GLY A 392 7.99 2.90 2.62
C GLY A 392 6.85 3.60 3.36
N TYR A 393 6.82 3.58 4.70
CA TYR A 393 5.85 4.35 5.49
C TYR A 393 6.01 5.85 5.30
N LEU A 394 7.25 6.37 5.34
CA LEU A 394 7.49 7.79 5.09
C LEU A 394 7.12 8.17 3.67
N GLN A 395 7.51 7.34 2.70
CA GLN A 395 7.18 7.52 1.30
C GLN A 395 5.66 7.54 1.07
N GLY A 396 4.92 6.59 1.65
CA GLY A 396 3.47 6.45 1.46
C GLY A 396 2.67 7.55 2.15
N LEU A 397 3.06 7.92 3.37
CA LEU A 397 2.31 8.87 4.20
C LEU A 397 2.73 10.33 3.94
N ALA A 398 4.03 10.59 3.96
CA ALA A 398 4.54 11.93 4.19
C ALA A 398 5.18 12.57 2.95
N ASP A 399 5.35 11.86 1.82
CA ASP A 399 5.94 12.46 0.62
C ASP A 399 4.99 13.47 -0.04
N PRO A 400 5.29 14.79 0.00
CA PRO A 400 4.41 15.82 -0.56
C PRO A 400 4.24 15.70 -2.08
N THR A 401 5.11 14.96 -2.75
CA THR A 401 5.06 14.76 -4.22
C THR A 401 4.13 13.63 -4.63
N ASN A 402 3.55 12.90 -3.68
CA ASN A 402 2.53 11.91 -3.99
C ASN A 402 1.24 12.58 -4.45
N SER A 403 0.63 12.05 -5.49
CA SER A 403 -0.60 12.58 -6.07
C SER A 403 -1.76 12.63 -5.06
N HIS A 404 -1.85 11.65 -4.16
CA HIS A 404 -2.86 11.63 -3.12
C HIS A 404 -2.63 12.72 -2.05
N ASN A 405 -1.38 13.00 -1.64
CA ASN A 405 -1.07 14.09 -0.71
C ASN A 405 -1.44 15.45 -1.33
N THR A 406 -1.08 15.66 -2.60
CA THR A 406 -1.41 16.89 -3.33
C THR A 406 -2.92 17.08 -3.48
N TRP A 407 -3.66 16.01 -3.81
CA TRP A 407 -5.11 16.07 -3.92
C TRP A 407 -5.79 16.38 -2.58
N ILE A 408 -5.38 15.70 -1.49
CA ILE A 408 -5.93 15.91 -0.16
C ILE A 408 -5.67 17.34 0.31
N SER A 409 -4.47 17.88 0.06
CA SER A 409 -4.12 19.27 0.34
C SER A 409 -5.05 20.24 -0.39
N GLY A 410 -5.20 20.08 -1.72
CA GLY A 410 -6.10 20.90 -2.52
C GLY A 410 -7.57 20.81 -2.11
N TYR A 411 -8.02 19.62 -1.69
CA TYR A 411 -9.40 19.38 -1.29
C TYR A 411 -9.73 19.95 0.10
N THR A 412 -8.81 19.79 1.06
CA THR A 412 -9.01 20.27 2.44
C THR A 412 -8.62 21.73 2.64
N GLY A 413 -7.93 22.34 1.70
CA GLY A 413 -7.37 23.69 1.81
C GLY A 413 -6.19 23.77 2.80
N VAL A 414 -5.60 22.64 3.20
CA VAL A 414 -4.45 22.58 4.11
C VAL A 414 -3.19 22.35 3.28
N ASP A 415 -2.18 23.18 3.44
CA ASP A 415 -0.90 23.04 2.73
C ASP A 415 -0.26 21.68 2.99
N THR A 416 0.33 21.09 1.93
CA THR A 416 1.04 19.80 2.02
C THR A 416 2.13 19.79 3.07
N ASP A 417 2.81 20.89 3.30
CA ASP A 417 3.87 21.01 4.31
C ASP A 417 3.32 20.97 5.74
N ILE A 418 2.10 21.48 5.96
CA ILE A 418 1.42 21.41 7.26
C ILE A 418 1.00 19.97 7.53
N ILE A 419 0.43 19.30 6.52
CA ILE A 419 0.08 17.87 6.61
C ILE A 419 1.33 17.02 6.84
N LEU A 420 2.41 17.28 6.09
CA LEU A 420 3.70 16.60 6.27
C LEU A 420 4.20 16.72 7.71
N LYS A 421 4.28 17.94 8.24
CA LYS A 421 4.74 18.17 9.63
C LYS A 421 3.88 17.45 10.66
N ARG A 422 2.57 17.34 10.41
CA ARG A 422 1.62 16.66 11.31
C ARG A 422 1.83 15.15 11.31
N ILE A 423 2.10 14.54 10.14
CA ILE A 423 2.12 13.09 9.96
C ILE A 423 3.52 12.48 10.07
N LEU A 424 4.58 13.24 9.78
CA LEU A 424 5.95 12.77 9.73
C LEU A 424 6.43 12.05 11.00
N PRO A 425 6.12 12.54 12.23
CA PRO A 425 6.52 11.83 13.45
C PRO A 425 5.92 10.41 13.52
N TYR A 426 4.68 10.24 13.10
CA TYR A 426 3.98 8.95 13.09
C TYR A 426 4.53 8.01 12.02
N ALA A 427 4.80 8.53 10.82
CA ALA A 427 5.45 7.80 9.75
C ALA A 427 6.85 7.31 10.16
N TRP A 428 7.60 8.16 10.87
CA TRP A 428 8.93 7.80 11.36
C TRP A 428 8.87 6.76 12.48
N VAL A 429 7.89 6.85 13.38
CA VAL A 429 7.65 5.80 14.40
C VAL A 429 7.33 4.47 13.74
N MET A 430 6.47 4.43 12.71
CA MET A 430 6.20 3.20 11.94
C MET A 430 7.50 2.63 11.35
N CYS A 431 8.32 3.49 10.75
CA CYS A 431 9.62 3.10 10.18
C CYS A 431 10.53 2.48 11.25
N LEU A 432 10.69 3.15 12.40
CA LEU A 432 11.55 2.65 13.48
C LEU A 432 11.04 1.34 14.08
N LEU A 433 9.73 1.17 14.23
CA LEU A 433 9.12 -0.08 14.70
C LEU A 433 9.39 -1.23 13.71
N MET A 434 9.29 -0.96 12.41
CA MET A 434 9.59 -1.96 11.40
C MET A 434 11.08 -2.30 11.36
N LEU A 435 11.99 -1.32 11.47
CA LEU A 435 13.44 -1.57 11.54
C LEU A 435 13.80 -2.35 12.80
N ALA A 436 13.17 -2.07 13.93
CA ALA A 436 13.33 -2.86 15.15
C ALA A 436 12.85 -4.31 14.96
N TYR A 437 11.73 -4.50 14.26
CA TYR A 437 11.25 -5.85 13.91
C TYR A 437 12.25 -6.58 13.00
N VAL A 438 12.80 -5.90 11.99
CA VAL A 438 13.87 -6.47 11.14
C VAL A 438 15.09 -6.88 11.99
N TRP A 439 15.51 -6.02 12.91
CA TRP A 439 16.64 -6.31 13.80
C TRP A 439 16.40 -7.52 14.72
N LEU A 440 15.17 -7.69 15.20
CA LEU A 440 14.82 -8.82 16.10
C LEU A 440 14.66 -10.16 15.37
N THR A 441 14.35 -10.14 14.06
CA THR A 441 14.01 -11.33 13.28
C THR A 441 15.12 -11.79 12.34
N GLN A 442 16.20 -11.04 12.22
CA GLN A 442 17.36 -11.32 11.38
C GLN A 442 18.67 -11.32 12.20
#